data_c0a4ade3f04a461887b0a011d9cc5ed3
#
_entry.id   c0a4ade3f04a461887b0a011d9cc5ed3
#
_cell.length_a   1.000
_cell.length_b   1.000
_cell.length_c   1.000
_cell.angle_alpha   90.00
_cell.angle_beta   90.00
_cell.angle_gamma   90.00
#
_symmetry.space_group_name_H-M   'P 1'
#
loop_
_entity.id
_entity.type
_entity.pdbx_description
1 polymer ?
#
loop_
_entity_poly.entity_id
_entity_poly.type
_entity_poly.pdbx_seq_one_letter_code
_entity_poly.pdbx_strand_id
1 'polypeptide(L)'
;IVAAFMSDPDVLILDEPTSGLDPVMQEVFVNFVKEEKKKGKTILLSSHIFSEIDATCDRIAIIKDGKIVSEFVANDLKHAEVKTYQIQFKNKEDMLDFSRKQARSKKITILEKNEENRSVLLSVHDKNINELITILAGYSLDRFTNIKETLEDYFMHFYKEDKEFGGVH
;
A
#
# COMPACT_ATOMS: atom_id res chain seq x y z
N ILE A 1 -2.15 28.78 -0.20
CA ILE A 1 -1.02 28.03 0.39
C ILE A 1 0.02 29.00 0.92
N VAL A 2 0.61 29.88 0.10
CA VAL A 2 1.72 30.80 0.50
C VAL A 2 1.37 31.63 1.74
N ALA A 3 0.15 32.16 1.83
CA ALA A 3 -0.28 32.98 2.95
C ALA A 3 -0.25 32.25 4.31
N ALA A 4 -0.54 30.94 4.33
CA ALA A 4 -0.52 30.13 5.56
C ALA A 4 0.89 29.96 6.15
N PHE A 5 1.93 30.09 5.33
CA PHE A 5 3.31 29.93 5.74
C PHE A 5 4.04 31.25 6.02
N MET A 6 3.46 32.39 5.62
CA MET A 6 4.12 33.71 5.78
C MET A 6 4.39 34.08 7.25
N SER A 7 3.57 33.61 8.18
CA SER A 7 3.72 33.87 9.62
C SER A 7 4.62 32.86 10.34
N ASP A 8 5.17 31.89 9.61
CA ASP A 8 6.03 30.83 10.11
C ASP A 8 5.47 30.08 11.34
N PRO A 9 4.20 29.61 11.29
CA PRO A 9 3.55 29.01 12.45
C PRO A 9 4.12 27.63 12.79
N ASP A 10 4.05 27.24 14.07
CA ASP A 10 4.44 25.89 14.54
C ASP A 10 3.43 24.81 14.13
N VAL A 11 2.15 25.22 13.95
CA VAL A 11 1.04 24.33 13.60
C VAL A 11 0.36 24.83 12.34
N LEU A 12 0.20 23.95 11.38
CA LEU A 12 -0.47 24.20 10.10
C LEU A 12 -1.66 23.26 9.93
N ILE A 13 -2.79 23.81 9.49
CA ILE A 13 -3.97 23.04 9.11
C ILE A 13 -4.25 23.36 7.63
N LEU A 14 -4.18 22.34 6.79
CA LEU A 14 -4.27 22.44 5.34
C LEU A 14 -5.37 21.52 4.84
N ASP A 15 -6.40 22.08 4.25
CA ASP A 15 -7.51 21.34 3.65
C ASP A 15 -7.37 21.32 2.13
N GLU A 16 -7.18 20.12 1.56
CA GLU A 16 -7.00 19.86 0.12
C GLU A 16 -6.04 20.87 -0.55
N PRO A 17 -4.82 21.12 -0.01
CA PRO A 17 -3.98 22.23 -0.41
C PRO A 17 -3.46 22.16 -1.86
N THR A 18 -3.47 20.99 -2.46
CA THR A 18 -3.00 20.75 -3.84
C THR A 18 -4.13 20.64 -4.84
N SER A 19 -5.37 20.76 -4.38
CA SER A 19 -6.55 20.71 -5.26
C SER A 19 -6.45 21.79 -6.34
N GLY A 20 -6.55 21.38 -7.61
CA GLY A 20 -6.44 22.27 -8.76
C GLY A 20 -5.01 22.67 -9.16
N LEU A 21 -3.99 22.15 -8.49
CA LEU A 21 -2.60 22.33 -8.93
C LEU A 21 -2.23 21.29 -9.99
N ASP A 22 -1.35 21.68 -10.91
CA ASP A 22 -0.73 20.74 -11.84
C ASP A 22 0.27 19.79 -11.11
N PRO A 23 0.63 18.63 -11.71
CA PRO A 23 1.50 17.65 -11.07
C PRO A 23 2.86 18.19 -10.63
N VAL A 24 3.42 19.18 -11.34
CA VAL A 24 4.72 19.78 -11.00
C VAL A 24 4.58 20.60 -9.71
N MET A 25 3.51 21.39 -9.61
CA MET A 25 3.23 22.18 -8.41
C MET A 25 2.85 21.32 -7.21
N GLN A 26 2.19 20.16 -7.43
CA GLN A 26 1.95 19.18 -6.38
C GLN A 26 3.27 18.62 -5.82
N GLU A 27 4.22 18.28 -6.67
CA GLU A 27 5.55 17.81 -6.23
C GLU A 27 6.32 18.89 -5.45
N VAL A 28 6.26 20.13 -5.91
CA VAL A 28 6.85 21.29 -5.19
C VAL A 28 6.23 21.41 -3.80
N PHE A 29 4.91 21.30 -3.69
CA PHE A 29 4.21 21.35 -2.41
C PHE A 29 4.62 20.19 -1.48
N VAL A 30 4.67 18.96 -1.99
CA VAL A 30 5.12 17.79 -1.22
C VAL A 30 6.52 17.99 -0.65
N ASN A 31 7.45 18.48 -1.47
CA ASN A 31 8.82 18.76 -1.04
C ASN A 31 8.86 19.87 0.02
N PHE A 32 8.04 20.88 -0.14
CA PHE A 32 7.92 21.97 0.82
C PHE A 32 7.39 21.49 2.18
N VAL A 33 6.33 20.69 2.20
CA VAL A 33 5.79 20.08 3.43
C VAL A 33 6.85 19.23 4.14
N LYS A 34 7.64 18.45 3.39
CA LYS A 34 8.75 17.66 3.95
C LYS A 34 9.80 18.54 4.63
N GLU A 35 10.14 19.69 4.05
CA GLU A 35 11.11 20.62 4.65
C GLU A 35 10.55 21.27 5.92
N GLU A 36 9.30 21.71 5.91
CA GLU A 36 8.65 22.28 7.10
C GLU A 36 8.54 21.25 8.25
N LYS A 37 8.25 20.00 7.91
CA LYS A 37 8.25 18.89 8.85
C LYS A 37 9.63 18.65 9.49
N LYS A 38 10.72 18.72 8.69
CA LYS A 38 12.10 18.62 9.21
C LYS A 38 12.44 19.72 10.21
N LYS A 39 11.80 20.90 10.09
CA LYS A 39 11.93 21.99 11.04
C LYS A 39 11.17 21.76 12.36
N GLY A 40 10.45 20.65 12.49
CA GLY A 40 9.70 20.26 13.67
C GLY A 40 8.26 20.77 13.74
N LYS A 41 7.71 21.30 12.65
CA LYS A 41 6.33 21.78 12.60
C LYS A 41 5.33 20.64 12.64
N THR A 42 4.18 20.91 13.25
CA THR A 42 3.03 20.01 13.23
C THR A 42 2.10 20.38 12.06
N ILE A 43 1.81 19.44 11.18
CA ILE A 43 1.00 19.69 9.99
C ILE A 43 -0.18 18.72 9.97
N LEU A 44 -1.41 19.24 10.02
CA LEU A 44 -2.63 18.51 9.75
C LEU A 44 -3.03 18.77 8.30
N LEU A 45 -3.07 17.73 7.49
CA LEU A 45 -3.34 17.79 6.06
C LEU A 45 -4.53 16.90 5.71
N SER A 46 -5.54 17.44 5.02
CA SER A 46 -6.52 16.61 4.31
C SER A 46 -6.12 16.50 2.84
N SER A 47 -6.26 15.31 2.26
CA SER A 47 -6.07 15.09 0.83
C SER A 47 -6.78 13.80 0.39
N HIS A 48 -7.21 13.73 -0.87
CA HIS A 48 -7.65 12.51 -1.53
C HIS A 48 -6.57 11.94 -2.48
N ILE A 49 -5.38 12.56 -2.50
CA ILE A 49 -4.24 12.13 -3.33
C ILE A 49 -3.33 11.23 -2.49
N PHE A 50 -3.45 9.92 -2.67
CA PHE A 50 -2.72 8.92 -1.87
C PHE A 50 -1.19 9.08 -1.93
N SER A 51 -0.65 9.47 -3.08
CA SER A 51 0.79 9.69 -3.24
C SER A 51 1.32 10.84 -2.39
N GLU A 52 0.53 11.91 -2.18
CA GLU A 52 0.89 13.01 -1.29
C GLU A 52 0.91 12.56 0.16
N ILE A 53 -0.15 11.87 0.59
CA ILE A 53 -0.29 11.36 1.95
C ILE A 53 0.87 10.41 2.27
N ASP A 54 1.16 9.45 1.38
CA ASP A 54 2.26 8.49 1.53
C ASP A 54 3.64 9.17 1.60
N ALA A 55 3.79 10.28 0.88
CA ALA A 55 5.05 11.01 0.82
C ALA A 55 5.29 11.94 2.02
N THR A 56 4.24 12.43 2.68
CA THR A 56 4.33 13.51 3.67
C THR A 56 3.94 13.12 5.08
N CYS A 57 2.95 12.22 5.26
CA CYS A 57 2.35 11.94 6.56
C CYS A 57 3.11 10.89 7.38
N ASP A 58 3.19 11.09 8.69
CA ASP A 58 3.65 10.09 9.65
C ASP A 58 2.50 9.24 10.18
N ARG A 59 1.33 9.87 10.36
CA ARG A 59 0.10 9.23 10.82
C ARG A 59 -1.02 9.56 9.85
N ILE A 60 -1.88 8.60 9.61
CA ILE A 60 -2.98 8.69 8.67
C ILE A 60 -4.27 8.30 9.40
N ALA A 61 -5.31 9.10 9.23
CA ALA A 61 -6.67 8.78 9.66
C ALA A 61 -7.57 8.72 8.44
N ILE A 62 -8.35 7.65 8.31
CA ILE A 62 -9.35 7.50 7.26
C ILE A 62 -10.70 7.93 7.80
N ILE A 63 -11.35 8.86 7.10
CA ILE A 63 -12.68 9.37 7.44
C ILE A 63 -13.68 8.84 6.42
N LYS A 64 -14.77 8.26 6.91
CA LYS A 64 -15.91 7.81 6.10
C LYS A 64 -17.19 8.15 6.82
N ASP A 65 -18.17 8.72 6.12
CA ASP A 65 -19.48 9.11 6.69
C ASP A 65 -19.37 9.96 7.98
N GLY A 66 -18.39 10.88 8.00
CA GLY A 66 -18.12 11.76 9.12
C GLY A 66 -17.50 11.10 10.36
N LYS A 67 -17.02 9.86 10.23
CA LYS A 67 -16.39 9.10 11.31
C LYS A 67 -14.97 8.68 10.93
N ILE A 68 -14.07 8.67 11.91
CA ILE A 68 -12.76 8.05 11.74
C ILE A 68 -12.97 6.52 11.78
N VAL A 69 -12.71 5.86 10.65
CA VAL A 69 -12.87 4.40 10.51
C VAL A 69 -11.56 3.66 10.71
N SER A 70 -10.43 4.33 10.53
CA SER A 70 -9.10 3.76 10.80
C SER A 70 -8.09 4.86 11.12
N GLU A 71 -7.10 4.52 11.95
CA GLU A 71 -5.94 5.38 12.23
C GLU A 71 -4.70 4.49 12.37
N PHE A 72 -3.60 4.87 11.71
CA PHE A 72 -2.35 4.11 11.73
C PHE A 72 -1.13 4.99 11.43
N VAL A 73 0.05 4.46 11.74
CA VAL A 73 1.34 5.06 11.36
C VAL A 73 1.66 4.68 9.92
N ALA A 74 1.95 5.67 9.06
CA ALA A 74 2.21 5.42 7.64
C ALA A 74 3.36 4.43 7.40
N ASN A 75 4.33 4.40 8.30
CA ASN A 75 5.47 3.48 8.21
C ASN A 75 5.09 2.03 8.48
N ASP A 76 4.05 1.76 9.26
CA ASP A 76 3.60 0.39 9.57
C ASP A 76 3.04 -0.29 8.31
N LEU A 77 2.38 0.46 7.44
CA LEU A 77 1.92 -0.05 6.15
C LEU A 77 3.09 -0.45 5.23
N LYS A 78 4.19 0.35 5.26
CA LYS A 78 5.40 0.10 4.47
C LYS A 78 6.22 -1.09 4.98
N HIS A 79 6.12 -1.37 6.27
CA HIS A 79 6.86 -2.42 6.97
C HIS A 79 5.96 -3.58 7.43
N ALA A 80 4.87 -3.85 6.70
CA ALA A 80 4.04 -5.01 6.98
C ALA A 80 4.91 -6.28 7.06
N GLU A 81 4.81 -6.98 8.21
CA GLU A 81 5.55 -8.24 8.43
C GLU A 81 5.18 -9.33 7.42
N VAL A 82 4.02 -9.20 6.78
CA VAL A 82 3.54 -10.10 5.73
C VAL A 82 3.64 -9.38 4.40
N LYS A 83 4.35 -9.99 3.46
CA LYS A 83 4.53 -9.47 2.11
C LYS A 83 3.83 -10.33 1.08
N THR A 84 3.30 -9.69 0.07
CA THR A 84 2.62 -10.34 -1.05
C THR A 84 3.53 -10.37 -2.27
N TYR A 85 3.64 -11.54 -2.88
CA TYR A 85 4.44 -11.73 -4.08
C TYR A 85 3.60 -12.34 -5.20
N GLN A 86 3.79 -11.83 -6.40
CA GLN A 86 3.32 -12.46 -7.62
C GLN A 86 4.48 -13.18 -8.28
N ILE A 87 4.29 -14.47 -8.52
CA ILE A 87 5.27 -15.34 -9.15
C ILE A 87 4.71 -15.82 -10.48
N GLN A 88 5.43 -15.60 -11.56
CA GLN A 88 5.11 -16.10 -12.87
C GLN A 88 6.11 -17.19 -13.26
N PHE A 89 5.61 -18.36 -13.61
CA PHE A 89 6.41 -19.53 -13.97
C PHE A 89 6.56 -19.60 -15.50
N LYS A 90 7.70 -20.12 -15.98
CA LYS A 90 7.93 -20.32 -17.41
C LYS A 90 7.02 -21.39 -18.01
N ASN A 91 6.68 -22.40 -17.23
CA ASN A 91 5.79 -23.47 -17.64
C ASN A 91 4.68 -23.74 -16.62
N LYS A 92 3.59 -24.36 -17.08
CA LYS A 92 2.41 -24.66 -16.25
C LYS A 92 2.69 -25.78 -15.25
N GLU A 93 3.57 -26.71 -15.58
CA GLU A 93 3.89 -27.85 -14.71
C GLU A 93 4.56 -27.39 -13.43
N ASP A 94 5.54 -26.49 -13.52
CA ASP A 94 6.21 -25.89 -12.38
C ASP A 94 5.23 -25.15 -11.47
N MET A 95 4.33 -24.35 -12.06
CA MET A 95 3.29 -23.64 -11.30
C MET A 95 2.36 -24.58 -10.54
N LEU A 96 1.89 -25.66 -11.20
CA LEU A 96 1.00 -26.62 -10.59
C LEU A 96 1.69 -27.44 -9.49
N ASP A 97 2.94 -27.86 -9.71
CA ASP A 97 3.72 -28.59 -8.72
C ASP A 97 4.01 -27.72 -7.49
N PHE A 98 4.47 -26.48 -7.70
CA PHE A 98 4.67 -25.49 -6.64
C PHE A 98 3.37 -25.30 -5.84
N SER A 99 2.25 -25.03 -6.53
CA SER A 99 0.96 -24.79 -5.88
C SER A 99 0.50 -26.00 -5.04
N ARG A 100 0.71 -27.21 -5.53
CA ARG A 100 0.35 -28.44 -4.82
C ARG A 100 1.19 -28.63 -3.56
N LYS A 101 2.50 -28.43 -3.66
CA LYS A 101 3.43 -28.58 -2.55
C LYS A 101 3.19 -27.52 -1.46
N GLN A 102 2.85 -26.29 -1.86
CA GLN A 102 2.64 -25.18 -0.92
C GLN A 102 1.20 -25.07 -0.39
N ALA A 103 0.23 -25.80 -0.94
CA ALA A 103 -1.18 -25.76 -0.50
C ALA A 103 -1.39 -26.12 0.99
N ARG A 104 -0.45 -26.81 1.61
CA ARG A 104 -0.48 -27.20 3.03
C ARG A 104 0.61 -26.48 3.87
N SER A 105 1.30 -25.54 3.28
CA SER A 105 2.33 -24.76 4.00
C SER A 105 1.67 -23.88 5.06
N LYS A 106 2.25 -23.84 6.26
CA LYS A 106 1.84 -22.88 7.30
C LYS A 106 2.60 -21.56 7.19
N LYS A 107 3.58 -21.47 6.31
CA LYS A 107 4.50 -20.32 6.18
C LYS A 107 4.24 -19.49 4.93
N ILE A 108 3.65 -20.12 3.91
CA ILE A 108 3.33 -19.51 2.63
C ILE A 108 1.84 -19.72 2.39
N THR A 109 1.10 -18.63 2.22
CA THR A 109 -0.34 -18.69 1.93
C THR A 109 -0.55 -18.32 0.46
N ILE A 110 -1.11 -19.24 -0.32
CA ILE A 110 -1.50 -18.95 -1.70
C ILE A 110 -2.83 -18.22 -1.65
N LEU A 111 -2.85 -17.01 -2.21
CA LEU A 111 -4.03 -16.14 -2.28
C LEU A 111 -4.82 -16.38 -3.57
N GLU A 112 -4.10 -16.48 -4.71
CA GLU A 112 -4.71 -16.64 -6.01
C GLU A 112 -3.82 -17.49 -6.92
N LYS A 113 -4.46 -18.20 -7.86
CA LYS A 113 -3.80 -18.94 -8.95
C LYS A 113 -4.42 -18.56 -10.28
N ASN A 114 -3.59 -18.21 -11.23
CA ASN A 114 -4.00 -17.94 -12.60
C ASN A 114 -3.27 -18.90 -13.55
N GLU A 115 -4.01 -19.90 -14.05
CA GLU A 115 -3.44 -20.94 -14.91
C GLU A 115 -3.12 -20.45 -16.32
N GLU A 116 -3.86 -19.47 -16.83
CA GLU A 116 -3.62 -18.89 -18.15
C GLU A 116 -2.30 -18.15 -18.19
N ASN A 117 -2.06 -17.34 -17.16
CA ASN A 117 -0.84 -16.55 -17.01
C ASN A 117 0.29 -17.31 -16.32
N ARG A 118 0.05 -18.56 -15.92
CA ARG A 118 1.02 -19.39 -15.18
C ARG A 118 1.53 -18.68 -13.93
N SER A 119 0.66 -17.97 -13.22
CA SER A 119 1.06 -17.15 -12.08
C SER A 119 0.36 -17.56 -10.79
N VAL A 120 1.05 -17.30 -9.68
CA VAL A 120 0.57 -17.50 -8.33
C VAL A 120 0.79 -16.21 -7.54
N LEU A 121 -0.27 -15.73 -6.90
CA LEU A 121 -0.20 -14.68 -5.90
C LEU A 121 -0.14 -15.36 -4.52
N LEU A 122 0.83 -14.98 -3.71
CA LEU A 122 1.01 -15.56 -2.38
C LEU A 122 1.44 -14.52 -1.36
N SER A 123 1.16 -14.79 -0.10
CA SER A 123 1.66 -14.02 1.03
C SER A 123 2.61 -14.84 1.89
N VAL A 124 3.61 -14.17 2.45
CA VAL A 124 4.66 -14.76 3.28
C VAL A 124 5.15 -13.77 4.33
N HIS A 125 5.38 -14.25 5.55
CA HIS A 125 6.05 -13.45 6.59
C HIS A 125 7.51 -13.18 6.22
N ASP A 126 8.00 -11.97 6.53
CA ASP A 126 9.39 -11.55 6.28
C ASP A 126 10.43 -12.58 6.74
N LYS A 127 10.25 -13.14 7.92
CA LYS A 127 11.11 -14.20 8.48
C LYS A 127 11.19 -15.48 7.64
N ASN A 128 10.22 -15.70 6.75
CA ASN A 128 10.13 -16.90 5.90
C ASN A 128 10.51 -16.63 4.44
N ILE A 129 10.91 -15.41 4.09
CA ILE A 129 11.27 -15.04 2.71
C ILE A 129 12.43 -15.89 2.17
N ASN A 130 13.48 -16.13 2.97
CA ASN A 130 14.62 -16.95 2.55
C ASN A 130 14.20 -18.39 2.22
N GLU A 131 13.21 -18.93 2.94
CA GLU A 131 12.66 -20.25 2.66
C GLU A 131 11.90 -20.25 1.34
N LEU A 132 11.06 -19.22 1.10
CA LEU A 132 10.38 -19.04 -0.18
C LEU A 132 11.37 -18.98 -1.35
N ILE A 133 12.45 -18.19 -1.24
CA ILE A 133 13.48 -18.08 -2.26
C ILE A 133 14.16 -19.44 -2.51
N THR A 134 14.46 -20.18 -1.45
CA THR A 134 15.08 -21.51 -1.55
C THR A 134 14.17 -22.50 -2.29
N ILE A 135 12.87 -22.48 -1.99
CA ILE A 135 11.87 -23.31 -2.67
C ILE A 135 11.80 -22.92 -4.15
N LEU A 136 11.72 -21.62 -4.45
CA LEU A 136 11.60 -21.12 -5.81
C LEU A 136 12.84 -21.38 -6.68
N ALA A 137 14.01 -21.53 -6.09
CA ALA A 137 15.22 -21.89 -6.80
C ALA A 137 15.15 -23.24 -7.54
N GLY A 138 14.22 -24.10 -7.15
CA GLY A 138 13.94 -25.38 -7.82
C GLY A 138 13.00 -25.29 -9.01
N TYR A 139 12.53 -24.10 -9.40
CA TYR A 139 11.55 -23.89 -10.47
C TYR A 139 12.04 -22.88 -11.50
N SER A 140 11.53 -23.00 -12.72
CA SER A 140 11.85 -22.05 -13.79
C SER A 140 10.90 -20.85 -13.74
N LEU A 141 11.41 -19.72 -13.26
CA LEU A 141 10.62 -18.49 -13.12
C LEU A 141 10.80 -17.58 -14.33
N ASP A 142 9.72 -16.91 -14.71
CA ASP A 142 9.72 -15.81 -15.67
C ASP A 142 9.77 -14.45 -14.95
N ARG A 143 8.99 -14.31 -13.86
CA ARG A 143 8.92 -13.08 -13.08
C ARG A 143 8.68 -13.37 -11.60
N PHE A 144 9.32 -12.59 -10.74
CA PHE A 144 9.11 -12.54 -9.30
C PHE A 144 8.95 -11.08 -8.88
N THR A 145 7.74 -10.70 -8.46
CA THR A 145 7.40 -9.31 -8.17
C THR A 145 6.83 -9.21 -6.76
N ASN A 146 7.35 -8.30 -5.96
CA ASN A 146 6.74 -7.91 -4.70
C ASN A 146 5.55 -7.00 -5.00
N ILE A 147 4.35 -7.40 -4.59
CA ILE A 147 3.15 -6.58 -4.65
C ILE A 147 3.05 -5.85 -3.32
N LYS A 148 3.47 -4.61 -3.31
CA LYS A 148 3.32 -3.74 -2.14
C LYS A 148 1.86 -3.33 -2.05
N GLU A 149 1.26 -3.54 -0.89
CA GLU A 149 -0.02 -2.93 -0.58
C GLU A 149 0.18 -1.41 -0.55
N THR A 150 -0.56 -0.73 -1.39
CA THR A 150 -0.53 0.73 -1.44
C THR A 150 -1.51 1.29 -0.41
N LEU A 151 -1.33 2.57 -0.03
CA LEU A 151 -2.31 3.27 0.79
C LEU A 151 -3.70 3.27 0.14
N GLU A 152 -3.76 3.33 -1.19
CA GLU A 152 -5.00 3.25 -1.96
C GLU A 152 -5.67 1.88 -1.80
N ASP A 153 -4.91 0.78 -1.91
CA ASP A 153 -5.44 -0.58 -1.70
C ASP A 153 -6.01 -0.74 -0.30
N TYR A 154 -5.27 -0.27 0.73
CA TYR A 154 -5.72 -0.29 2.11
C TYR A 154 -7.00 0.52 2.30
N PHE A 155 -7.08 1.72 1.74
CA PHE A 155 -8.26 2.56 1.76
C PHE A 155 -9.47 1.89 1.10
N MET A 156 -9.26 1.23 -0.03
CA MET A 156 -10.33 0.55 -0.79
C MET A 156 -10.97 -0.61 -0.02
N HIS A 157 -10.31 -1.21 0.96
CA HIS A 157 -10.93 -2.21 1.83
C HIS A 157 -12.16 -1.64 2.57
N PHE A 158 -12.08 -0.42 3.09
CA PHE A 158 -13.19 0.23 3.81
C PHE A 158 -14.38 0.58 2.91
N TYR A 159 -14.18 0.65 1.59
CA TYR A 159 -15.23 0.96 0.62
C TYR A 159 -15.84 -0.28 -0.03
N LYS A 160 -15.13 -1.40 -0.09
CA LYS A 160 -15.63 -2.65 -0.69
C LYS A 160 -16.59 -3.39 0.24
N GLU A 161 -16.38 -3.35 1.55
CA GLU A 161 -17.27 -4.01 2.53
C GLU A 161 -18.70 -3.51 2.48
N ASP A 162 -18.95 -2.26 2.04
CA ASP A 162 -20.33 -1.74 1.91
C ASP A 162 -21.07 -2.24 0.67
N LYS A 163 -20.39 -2.73 -0.36
CA LYS A 163 -21.05 -3.25 -1.57
C LYS A 163 -21.68 -4.63 -1.39
N GLU A 164 -21.24 -5.41 -0.40
CA GLU A 164 -21.85 -6.71 -0.08
C GLU A 164 -23.13 -6.57 0.75
N PHE A 165 -23.40 -5.43 1.38
CA PHE A 165 -24.61 -5.18 2.17
C PHE A 165 -25.73 -4.41 1.40
N GLY A 166 -25.46 -3.94 0.20
CA GLY A 166 -26.37 -3.10 -0.61
C GLY A 166 -27.12 -3.82 -1.72
N GLY A 167 -27.29 -5.10 -1.65
CA GLY A 167 -27.97 -5.88 -2.68
C GLY A 167 -29.21 -6.62 -2.18
N VAL A 168 -30.29 -5.92 -1.83
CA VAL A 168 -31.69 -6.38 -2.01
C VAL A 168 -32.63 -5.20 -1.78
N HIS A 169 -33.19 -4.63 -2.85
CA HIS A 169 -34.62 -4.28 -2.94
C HIS A 169 -34.98 -4.15 -4.40
#